data_28caae0a489ee428a7f0ca8627bd192e
#
_entry.id   28caae0a489ee428a7f0ca8627bd192e
#
_cell.length_a   1.000
_cell.length_b   1.000
_cell.length_c   1.000
_cell.angle_alpha   90.00
_cell.angle_beta   90.00
_cell.angle_gamma   90.00
#
_symmetry.space_group_name_H-M   'P 1'
#
loop_
_entity.id
_entity.type
_entity.pdbx_description
1 polymer ?
#
loop_
_entity_poly.entity_id
_entity_poly.type
_entity_poly.pdbx_seq_one_letter_code
_entity_poly.pdbx_strand_id
1 'polypeptide(L)'
;MKKGFTLLELIIVIIIIGILATLGFTQYARLIEKARGAEARTILGDLRKKAAGFRLERGSLAGIANDDLDVSANVGDTPSVCAPSHYFSYTISATADPSITVTATRCAAGGKTPNAGSPTGGQTISLTTNLNTGVDTWGGSGPWD
;
A
#
# COMPACT_ATOMS: atom_id res chain seq x y z
N MET A 1 -52.75 -16.08 -20.27
CA MET A 1 -52.88 -15.12 -19.14
C MET A 1 -51.49 -14.79 -18.66
N LYS A 2 -51.06 -13.53 -18.77
CA LYS A 2 -49.75 -13.07 -18.25
C LYS A 2 -49.88 -12.84 -16.75
N LYS A 3 -49.11 -13.57 -15.96
CA LYS A 3 -49.05 -13.38 -14.49
C LYS A 3 -48.23 -12.11 -14.23
N GLY A 4 -48.83 -11.15 -13.57
CA GLY A 4 -48.11 -9.93 -13.12
C GLY A 4 -47.42 -10.19 -11.78
N PHE A 5 -46.33 -9.44 -11.50
CA PHE A 5 -45.65 -9.47 -10.20
C PHE A 5 -46.55 -8.85 -9.12
N THR A 6 -46.56 -9.45 -7.94
CA THR A 6 -47.23 -8.89 -6.79
C THR A 6 -46.39 -7.82 -6.14
N LEU A 7 -47.02 -6.83 -5.50
CA LEU A 7 -46.32 -5.76 -4.73
C LEU A 7 -45.48 -6.35 -3.59
N LEU A 8 -45.96 -7.46 -3.00
CA LEU A 8 -45.26 -8.17 -1.93
C LEU A 8 -43.91 -8.76 -2.41
N GLU A 9 -43.90 -9.42 -3.59
CA GLU A 9 -42.67 -9.97 -4.17
C GLU A 9 -41.64 -8.91 -4.43
N LEU A 10 -42.03 -7.71 -4.88
CA LEU A 10 -41.13 -6.62 -5.13
C LEU A 10 -40.51 -6.08 -3.82
N ILE A 11 -41.31 -5.92 -2.76
CA ILE A 11 -40.86 -5.42 -1.47
C ILE A 11 -39.84 -6.38 -0.84
N ILE A 12 -40.08 -7.68 -0.86
CA ILE A 12 -39.17 -8.68 -0.31
C ILE A 12 -37.83 -8.63 -1.02
N VAL A 13 -37.83 -8.52 -2.35
CA VAL A 13 -36.58 -8.43 -3.15
C VAL A 13 -35.77 -7.21 -2.80
N ILE A 14 -36.38 -6.02 -2.70
CA ILE A 14 -35.62 -4.79 -2.38
C ILE A 14 -35.05 -4.82 -0.95
N ILE A 15 -35.76 -5.44 0.00
CA ILE A 15 -35.25 -5.61 1.38
C ILE A 15 -34.02 -6.53 1.37
N ILE A 16 -34.07 -7.66 0.68
CA ILE A 16 -32.94 -8.59 0.60
C ILE A 16 -31.73 -7.94 -0.08
N ILE A 17 -31.96 -7.25 -1.21
CA ILE A 17 -30.88 -6.52 -1.91
C ILE A 17 -30.30 -5.43 -1.01
N GLY A 18 -31.11 -4.69 -0.27
CA GLY A 18 -30.65 -3.66 0.67
C GLY A 18 -29.71 -4.21 1.75
N ILE A 19 -30.07 -5.36 2.34
CA ILE A 19 -29.24 -6.02 3.35
C ILE A 19 -27.91 -6.51 2.74
N LEU A 20 -27.96 -7.17 1.58
CA LEU A 20 -26.77 -7.68 0.89
C LEU A 20 -25.86 -6.55 0.44
N ALA A 21 -26.40 -5.43 -0.04
CA ALA A 21 -25.63 -4.28 -0.48
C ALA A 21 -24.83 -3.64 0.69
N THR A 22 -25.42 -3.52 1.88
CA THR A 22 -24.71 -2.96 3.04
C THR A 22 -23.54 -3.83 3.48
N LEU A 23 -23.70 -5.15 3.51
CA LEU A 23 -22.63 -6.10 3.83
C LEU A 23 -21.53 -6.11 2.76
N GLY A 24 -21.93 -6.08 1.49
CA GLY A 24 -21.02 -6.09 0.35
C GLY A 24 -20.13 -4.84 0.31
N PHE A 25 -20.67 -3.67 0.61
CA PHE A 25 -19.93 -2.41 0.53
C PHE A 25 -18.76 -2.33 1.52
N THR A 26 -18.95 -2.81 2.76
CA THR A 26 -17.88 -2.83 3.76
C THR A 26 -16.74 -3.77 3.40
N GLN A 27 -17.05 -4.94 2.83
CA GLN A 27 -16.04 -5.90 2.37
C GLN A 27 -15.30 -5.39 1.15
N TYR A 28 -15.99 -4.73 0.23
CA TYR A 28 -15.40 -4.15 -0.97
C TYR A 28 -14.36 -3.07 -0.63
N ALA A 29 -14.67 -2.17 0.31
CA ALA A 29 -13.73 -1.14 0.75
C ALA A 29 -12.43 -1.74 1.33
N ARG A 30 -12.55 -2.82 2.13
CA ARG A 30 -11.37 -3.54 2.68
C ARG A 30 -10.53 -4.20 1.58
N LEU A 31 -11.20 -4.80 0.58
CA LEU A 31 -10.50 -5.45 -0.54
C LEU A 31 -9.70 -4.45 -1.37
N ILE A 32 -10.26 -3.27 -1.63
CA ILE A 32 -9.55 -2.20 -2.34
C ILE A 32 -8.30 -1.75 -1.56
N GLU A 33 -8.41 -1.56 -0.23
CA GLU A 33 -7.23 -1.18 0.56
C GLU A 33 -6.17 -2.29 0.57
N LYS A 34 -6.56 -3.56 0.62
CA LYS A 34 -5.61 -4.68 0.46
C LYS A 34 -4.92 -4.66 -0.90
N ALA A 35 -5.63 -4.36 -1.96
CA ALA A 35 -5.05 -4.23 -3.30
C ALA A 35 -4.04 -3.07 -3.38
N ARG A 36 -4.34 -1.92 -2.77
CA ARG A 36 -3.39 -0.80 -2.67
C ARG A 36 -2.15 -1.16 -1.86
N GLY A 37 -2.32 -1.89 -0.75
CA GLY A 37 -1.19 -2.41 0.03
C GLY A 37 -0.31 -3.38 -0.75
N ALA A 38 -0.89 -4.20 -1.63
CA ALA A 38 -0.13 -5.08 -2.51
C ALA A 38 0.72 -4.30 -3.52
N GLU A 39 0.20 -3.19 -4.07
CA GLU A 39 0.97 -2.27 -4.92
C GLU A 39 2.19 -1.72 -4.16
N ALA A 40 1.98 -1.21 -2.94
CA ALA A 40 3.07 -0.72 -2.11
C ALA A 40 4.11 -1.80 -1.80
N ARG A 41 3.71 -3.03 -1.53
CA ARG A 41 4.63 -4.17 -1.31
C ARG A 41 5.49 -4.47 -2.54
N THR A 42 4.94 -4.37 -3.73
CA THR A 42 5.70 -4.53 -4.98
C THR A 42 6.81 -3.50 -5.08
N ILE A 43 6.49 -2.22 -4.83
CA ILE A 43 7.46 -1.12 -4.85
C ILE A 43 8.54 -1.30 -3.76
N LEU A 44 8.15 -1.70 -2.54
CA LEU A 44 9.13 -2.01 -1.48
C LEU A 44 10.09 -3.14 -1.88
N GLY A 45 9.59 -4.17 -2.59
CA GLY A 45 10.41 -5.23 -3.15
C GLY A 45 11.41 -4.74 -4.21
N ASP A 46 11.02 -3.77 -5.02
CA ASP A 46 11.91 -3.17 -6.02
C ASP A 46 12.95 -2.25 -5.38
N LEU A 47 12.58 -1.47 -4.37
CA LEU A 47 13.53 -0.68 -3.57
C LEU A 47 14.58 -1.57 -2.89
N ARG A 48 14.17 -2.73 -2.38
CA ARG A 48 15.08 -3.75 -1.84
C ARG A 48 16.12 -4.20 -2.87
N LYS A 49 15.70 -4.47 -4.11
CA LYS A 49 16.60 -4.89 -5.21
C LYS A 49 17.60 -3.78 -5.55
N LYS A 50 17.13 -2.53 -5.64
CA LYS A 50 17.99 -1.38 -5.87
C LYS A 50 19.02 -1.21 -4.75
N ALA A 51 18.61 -1.37 -3.49
CA ALA A 51 19.52 -1.33 -2.34
C ALA A 51 20.59 -2.43 -2.39
N ALA A 52 20.22 -3.62 -2.84
CA ALA A 52 21.17 -4.70 -3.05
C ALA A 52 22.19 -4.36 -4.17
N GLY A 53 21.73 -3.76 -5.26
CA GLY A 53 22.59 -3.25 -6.32
C GLY A 53 23.57 -2.19 -5.82
N PHE A 54 23.08 -1.17 -5.10
CA PHE A 54 23.90 -0.14 -4.49
C PHE A 54 25.00 -0.71 -3.59
N ARG A 55 24.65 -1.69 -2.76
CA ARG A 55 25.61 -2.35 -1.88
C ARG A 55 26.65 -3.16 -2.64
N LEU A 56 26.28 -3.83 -3.75
CA LEU A 56 27.22 -4.55 -4.60
C LEU A 56 28.21 -3.61 -5.28
N GLU A 57 27.77 -2.43 -5.69
CA GLU A 57 28.63 -1.43 -6.33
C GLU A 57 29.57 -0.74 -5.36
N ARG A 58 29.09 -0.42 -4.15
CA ARG A 58 29.84 0.38 -3.15
C ARG A 58 30.44 -0.44 -2.00
N GLY A 59 30.10 -1.71 -1.90
CA GLY A 59 30.56 -2.61 -0.85
C GLY A 59 29.87 -2.41 0.50
N SER A 60 29.01 -1.38 0.65
CA SER A 60 28.32 -1.03 1.90
C SER A 60 27.05 -0.23 1.62
N LEU A 61 26.11 -0.24 2.59
CA LEU A 61 24.95 0.66 2.61
C LEU A 61 25.24 2.03 3.25
N ALA A 62 26.46 2.27 3.68
CA ALA A 62 26.84 3.52 4.32
C ALA A 62 26.59 4.71 3.38
N GLY A 63 25.82 5.69 3.86
CA GLY A 63 25.51 6.90 3.11
C GLY A 63 24.42 6.73 2.04
N ILE A 64 23.72 5.58 1.99
CA ILE A 64 22.58 5.41 1.09
C ILE A 64 21.49 6.43 1.43
N ALA A 65 20.98 7.12 0.41
CA ALA A 65 19.93 8.12 0.52
C ALA A 65 18.73 7.74 -0.36
N ASN A 66 17.62 8.45 -0.19
CA ASN A 66 16.41 8.22 -0.98
C ASN A 66 16.70 8.30 -2.49
N ASP A 67 17.48 9.29 -2.92
CA ASP A 67 17.80 9.52 -4.34
C ASP A 67 18.62 8.39 -4.96
N ASP A 68 19.42 7.66 -4.18
CA ASP A 68 20.18 6.49 -4.68
C ASP A 68 19.25 5.32 -5.08
N LEU A 69 18.04 5.30 -4.57
CA LEU A 69 17.03 4.29 -4.89
C LEU A 69 15.86 4.85 -5.71
N ASP A 70 16.04 6.02 -6.33
CA ASP A 70 14.99 6.74 -7.08
C ASP A 70 13.74 7.10 -6.23
N VAL A 71 13.90 7.26 -4.93
CA VAL A 71 12.84 7.77 -4.06
C VAL A 71 12.97 9.28 -4.00
N SER A 72 12.14 10.01 -4.71
CA SER A 72 12.27 11.46 -4.92
C SER A 72 11.02 12.22 -4.50
N ALA A 73 11.21 13.49 -4.11
CA ALA A 73 10.09 14.43 -3.92
C ALA A 73 9.45 14.85 -5.24
N ASN A 74 10.17 14.73 -6.36
CA ASN A 74 9.62 14.92 -7.69
C ASN A 74 8.85 13.66 -8.08
N VAL A 75 7.61 13.85 -8.51
CA VAL A 75 6.66 12.75 -8.77
C VAL A 75 7.22 11.80 -9.84
N GLY A 76 7.64 10.63 -9.39
CA GLY A 76 7.98 9.47 -10.19
C GLY A 76 7.20 8.26 -9.67
N ASP A 77 7.66 7.06 -9.95
CA ASP A 77 7.00 5.82 -9.49
C ASP A 77 7.13 5.60 -7.97
N THR A 78 8.11 6.26 -7.32
CA THR A 78 8.41 6.12 -5.89
C THR A 78 8.52 7.50 -5.20
N PRO A 79 7.40 8.21 -4.97
CA PRO A 79 7.44 9.53 -4.35
C PRO A 79 7.85 9.46 -2.86
N SER A 80 8.79 10.32 -2.43
CA SER A 80 9.16 10.48 -1.02
C SER A 80 8.14 11.30 -0.21
N VAL A 81 7.25 12.01 -0.90
CA VAL A 81 6.14 12.80 -0.33
C VAL A 81 4.81 12.39 -0.94
N CYS A 82 3.72 12.63 -0.25
CA CYS A 82 2.39 12.33 -0.77
C CYS A 82 2.08 13.15 -2.02
N ALA A 83 1.77 12.48 -3.12
CA ALA A 83 1.46 13.08 -4.42
C ALA A 83 0.08 12.62 -4.92
N PRO A 84 -0.67 13.46 -5.68
CA PRO A 84 -2.03 13.14 -6.14
C PRO A 84 -2.13 11.89 -7.03
N SER A 85 -1.01 11.42 -7.58
CA SER A 85 -0.92 10.21 -8.40
C SER A 85 -0.73 8.93 -7.59
N HIS A 86 -0.35 9.01 -6.30
CA HIS A 86 0.05 7.87 -5.49
C HIS A 86 -0.71 7.78 -4.16
N TYR A 87 -0.94 6.55 -3.70
CA TYR A 87 -1.59 6.28 -2.40
C TYR A 87 -0.60 6.28 -1.24
N PHE A 88 0.69 6.08 -1.52
CA PHE A 88 1.76 5.97 -0.54
C PHE A 88 2.92 6.90 -0.88
N SER A 89 3.61 7.36 0.14
CA SER A 89 4.96 7.91 0.07
C SER A 89 5.95 6.87 0.59
N TYR A 90 7.19 6.93 0.10
CA TYR A 90 8.22 5.95 0.39
C TYR A 90 9.42 6.59 1.05
N THR A 91 10.02 5.91 2.01
CA THR A 91 11.24 6.36 2.70
C THR A 91 12.17 5.18 2.93
N ILE A 92 13.47 5.49 2.97
CA ILE A 92 14.51 4.53 3.28
C ILE A 92 15.08 4.88 4.65
N SER A 93 15.24 3.88 5.48
CA SER A 93 15.94 3.96 6.74
C SER A 93 17.07 2.93 6.68
N ALA A 94 18.27 3.36 6.32
CA ALA A 94 19.44 2.51 6.44
C ALA A 94 19.75 2.38 7.93
N THR A 95 19.52 1.23 8.47
CA THR A 95 20.02 0.86 9.77
C THR A 95 21.50 0.50 9.68
N ALA A 96 22.04 -0.43 10.32
CA ALA A 96 23.44 -0.82 10.15
C ALA A 96 23.60 -1.76 8.94
N ASP A 97 24.63 -1.53 8.08
CA ASP A 97 25.00 -2.52 7.08
C ASP A 97 25.18 -3.91 7.75
N PRO A 98 24.61 -4.98 7.25
CA PRO A 98 24.02 -5.20 5.94
C PRO A 98 22.47 -5.06 5.89
N SER A 99 21.83 -4.44 6.86
CA SER A 99 20.38 -4.38 6.94
C SER A 99 19.84 -3.03 6.48
N ILE A 100 18.77 -3.06 5.67
CA ILE A 100 18.04 -1.89 5.22
C ILE A 100 16.55 -2.06 5.51
N THR A 101 15.91 -0.96 5.91
CA THR A 101 14.46 -0.88 6.05
C THR A 101 13.91 0.13 5.04
N VAL A 102 12.98 -0.30 4.22
CA VAL A 102 12.20 0.54 3.32
C VAL A 102 10.76 0.59 3.80
N THR A 103 10.15 1.76 3.82
CA THR A 103 8.83 1.99 4.39
C THR A 103 7.94 2.73 3.41
N ALA A 104 6.74 2.21 3.21
CA ALA A 104 5.64 2.87 2.53
C ALA A 104 4.66 3.43 3.57
N THR A 105 4.38 4.72 3.53
CA THR A 105 3.43 5.40 4.42
C THR A 105 2.18 5.80 3.65
N ARG A 106 1.02 5.36 4.13
CA ARG A 106 -0.27 5.71 3.52
C ARG A 106 -0.56 7.19 3.64
N CYS A 107 -0.82 7.84 2.53
CA CYS A 107 -1.11 9.26 2.48
C CYS A 107 -2.48 9.59 3.09
N ALA A 108 -2.51 10.50 4.07
CA ALA A 108 -3.73 11.05 4.65
C ALA A 108 -4.24 12.26 3.85
N ALA A 109 -3.31 13.12 3.41
CA ALA A 109 -3.56 14.31 2.62
C ALA A 109 -2.52 14.41 1.50
N GLY A 110 -2.84 15.11 0.44
CA GLY A 110 -1.94 15.28 -0.72
C GLY A 110 -1.74 14.03 -1.58
N GLY A 111 -2.25 12.88 -1.16
CA GLY A 111 -2.19 11.63 -1.92
C GLY A 111 -3.38 11.46 -2.86
N LYS A 112 -3.34 10.37 -3.63
CA LYS A 112 -4.39 9.99 -4.58
C LYS A 112 -5.73 9.77 -3.90
N THR A 113 -6.78 10.38 -4.44
CA THR A 113 -8.17 10.21 -4.00
C THR A 113 -8.90 9.15 -4.82
N PRO A 114 -9.95 8.53 -4.29
CA PRO A 114 -10.57 8.84 -3.00
C PRO A 114 -9.79 8.28 -1.82
N ASN A 115 -9.58 9.11 -0.79
CA ASN A 115 -9.10 8.65 0.51
C ASN A 115 -10.22 7.99 1.31
N ALA A 116 -11.31 7.62 0.63
CA ALA A 116 -12.54 7.19 1.23
C ALA A 116 -12.34 6.01 2.19
N GLY A 117 -12.51 6.30 3.45
CA GLY A 117 -13.07 5.36 4.41
C GLY A 117 -12.13 4.42 5.11
N SER A 118 -10.84 4.61 5.11
CA SER A 118 -9.91 3.81 5.90
C SER A 118 -8.72 3.30 5.06
N PRO A 119 -7.56 3.19 5.57
CA PRO A 119 -7.17 3.45 6.95
C PRO A 119 -6.85 4.93 7.18
N THR A 120 -6.85 5.33 8.42
CA THR A 120 -6.34 6.65 8.81
C THR A 120 -4.93 6.83 8.26
N GLY A 121 -4.65 7.95 7.62
CA GLY A 121 -3.33 8.24 7.07
C GLY A 121 -2.23 8.08 8.11
N GLY A 122 -1.02 7.84 7.63
CA GLY A 122 0.13 7.56 8.46
C GLY A 122 0.35 6.08 8.80
N GLN A 123 -0.56 5.18 8.40
CA GLN A 123 -0.29 3.75 8.51
C GLN A 123 0.82 3.32 7.56
N THR A 124 1.64 2.39 7.97
CA THR A 124 2.87 2.01 7.27
C THR A 124 2.88 0.53 6.88
N ILE A 125 3.58 0.24 5.80
CA ILE A 125 4.08 -1.08 5.45
C ILE A 125 5.60 -0.95 5.39
N SER A 126 6.33 -1.82 6.07
CA SER A 126 7.79 -1.81 6.04
C SER A 126 8.33 -3.16 5.61
N LEU A 127 9.46 -3.12 4.95
CA LEU A 127 10.26 -4.27 4.58
C LEU A 127 11.68 -4.05 5.11
N THR A 128 12.07 -4.87 6.07
CA THR A 128 13.46 -4.93 6.56
C THR A 128 14.15 -6.13 5.96
N THR A 129 15.26 -5.88 5.28
CA THR A 129 16.04 -6.92 4.61
C THR A 129 17.46 -6.94 5.13
N ASN A 130 17.96 -8.11 5.46
CA ASN A 130 19.40 -8.35 5.65
C ASN A 130 20.00 -8.83 4.31
N LEU A 131 20.79 -7.98 3.66
CA LEU A 131 21.33 -8.25 2.33
C LEU A 131 22.44 -9.32 2.30
N ASN A 132 22.98 -9.74 3.45
CA ASN A 132 23.92 -10.87 3.50
C ASN A 132 23.20 -12.22 3.49
N THR A 133 22.11 -12.29 4.25
CA THR A 133 21.36 -13.57 4.43
C THR A 133 20.17 -13.67 3.46
N GLY A 134 19.75 -12.55 2.86
CA GLY A 134 18.55 -12.48 2.04
C GLY A 134 17.24 -12.59 2.85
N VAL A 135 17.31 -12.53 4.18
CA VAL A 135 16.12 -12.63 5.03
C VAL A 135 15.32 -11.33 4.98
N ASP A 136 14.06 -11.45 4.64
CA ASP A 136 13.08 -10.37 4.58
C ASP A 136 12.12 -10.47 5.76
N THR A 137 11.88 -9.35 6.43
CA THR A 137 10.89 -9.21 7.50
C THR A 137 9.91 -8.12 7.15
N TRP A 138 8.65 -8.49 7.02
CA TRP A 138 7.56 -7.54 6.81
C TRP A 138 7.03 -7.03 8.15
N GLY A 139 6.66 -5.76 8.19
CA GLY A 139 6.06 -5.10 9.34
C GLY A 139 5.20 -3.92 8.92
N GLY A 140 4.64 -3.25 9.88
CA GLY A 140 3.82 -2.06 9.62
C GLY A 140 2.66 -1.92 10.61
N SER A 141 1.71 -1.04 10.28
CA SER A 141 0.58 -0.68 11.15
C SER A 141 -0.72 -0.53 10.34
N GLY A 142 -0.97 -1.38 9.39
CA GLY A 142 -2.12 -1.24 8.50
C GLY A 142 -2.93 -2.52 8.33
N PRO A 143 -4.09 -2.46 7.64
CA PRO A 143 -4.97 -3.60 7.40
C PRO A 143 -4.50 -4.50 6.24
N TRP A 144 -3.22 -4.45 5.90
CA TRP A 144 -2.65 -5.13 4.73
C TRP A 144 -2.01 -6.48 5.06
N ASP A 145 -1.95 -6.87 6.32
CA ASP A 145 -1.45 -8.16 6.79
C ASP A 145 -2.45 -9.29 6.54
#